data_be3b87ef41c9fd7f8e94abb3a5af4238
#
_entry.id   be3b87ef41c9fd7f8e94abb3a5af4238
#
_cell.length_a   1.000
_cell.length_b   1.000
_cell.length_c   1.000
_cell.angle_alpha   90.00
_cell.angle_beta   90.00
_cell.angle_gamma   90.00
#
_symmetry.space_group_name_H-M   'P 1'
#
loop_
_entity.id
_entity.type
_entity.pdbx_description
1 polymer ?
#
loop_
_entity_poly.entity_id
_entity_poly.type
_entity_poly.pdbx_seq_one_letter_code
_entity_poly.pdbx_strand_id
1 'polypeptide(L)'
;MSENNGVWVFSEKFDLFLEILGKARELADRLQTELAAVLIGSNMQEKASELIRYGADKVYLIDSPVFERFQAEAYLGVLHDLALNYRPEIMLIGSTKNGKPLAARLATRLNVGCVPDCARLNIDDKKRLIGERMTYGGNATATVAFRTKPQIATVPPRAFEKPEPKDHKGQLIRLDVKAEEPKTEIVETRPLEISSVRIEEAEVIISCGRGLEKKEDKVLLDELATVLCGQVGCSRPLAEDRKWFSEWVGLSGHKVRPKLYIACGISGVIQHVAGIRDSKVIVAVNKDEQAPIFEIADYGIVGNLYEVLPALKEALKKQLQ
;
A
#
# COMPACT_ATOMS: atom_id res chain seq x y z
N MET A 1 -29.87 21.89 4.69
CA MET A 1 -29.07 20.70 4.39
C MET A 1 -27.77 20.87 5.12
N SER A 2 -27.39 19.94 6.03
CA SER A 2 -26.07 20.01 6.67
C SER A 2 -25.01 19.85 5.58
N GLU A 3 -24.06 20.79 5.53
CA GLU A 3 -22.93 20.67 4.59
C GLU A 3 -22.14 19.40 4.87
N ASN A 4 -21.65 18.74 3.82
CA ASN A 4 -20.72 17.62 3.97
C ASN A 4 -19.46 18.15 4.61
N ASN A 5 -18.98 17.47 5.65
CA ASN A 5 -17.87 18.00 6.44
C ASN A 5 -16.86 16.90 6.79
N GLY A 6 -15.58 17.26 6.70
CA GLY A 6 -14.49 16.44 7.15
C GLY A 6 -13.90 15.47 6.13
N VAL A 7 -12.62 15.19 6.34
CA VAL A 7 -11.87 14.15 5.65
C VAL A 7 -11.79 12.95 6.57
N TRP A 8 -12.25 11.80 6.09
CA TRP A 8 -12.31 10.57 6.87
C TRP A 8 -11.32 9.54 6.37
N VAL A 9 -10.72 8.81 7.29
CA VAL A 9 -9.77 7.74 6.99
C VAL A 9 -10.25 6.42 7.59
N PHE A 10 -10.09 5.35 6.82
CA PHE A 10 -10.28 3.98 7.28
C PHE A 10 -9.22 3.05 6.68
N SER A 11 -8.66 2.17 7.48
CA SER A 11 -7.88 1.01 7.04
C SER A 11 -7.91 -0.07 8.11
N GLU A 12 -8.03 -1.34 7.71
CA GLU A 12 -7.89 -2.48 8.62
C GLU A 12 -6.41 -2.79 8.93
N LYS A 13 -5.48 -2.22 8.15
CA LYS A 13 -4.04 -2.29 8.37
C LYS A 13 -3.57 -1.02 9.07
N PHE A 14 -3.11 -1.14 10.32
CA PHE A 14 -2.81 0.02 11.15
C PHE A 14 -1.67 0.88 10.61
N ASP A 15 -0.57 0.28 10.09
CA ASP A 15 0.51 1.05 9.51
C ASP A 15 0.05 1.85 8.28
N LEU A 16 -0.73 1.24 7.39
CA LEU A 16 -1.32 1.93 6.25
C LEU A 16 -2.30 3.03 6.70
N PHE A 17 -3.02 2.80 7.80
CA PHE A 17 -3.90 3.82 8.39
C PHE A 17 -3.12 5.07 8.74
N LEU A 18 -1.95 4.94 9.37
CA LEU A 18 -1.08 6.05 9.75
C LEU A 18 -0.51 6.80 8.53
N GLU A 19 -0.09 6.07 7.50
CA GLU A 19 0.36 6.68 6.24
C GLU A 19 -0.75 7.55 5.61
N ILE A 20 -1.98 7.00 5.53
CA ILE A 20 -3.11 7.73 4.95
C ILE A 20 -3.49 8.93 5.82
N LEU A 21 -3.40 8.80 7.14
CA LEU A 21 -3.75 9.87 8.08
C LEU A 21 -2.88 11.10 7.87
N GLY A 22 -1.57 10.92 7.59
CA GLY A 22 -0.66 12.02 7.27
C GLY A 22 -1.13 12.80 6.03
N LYS A 23 -1.47 12.10 4.95
CA LYS A 23 -1.98 12.75 3.73
C LYS A 23 -3.35 13.36 3.93
N ALA A 24 -4.22 12.68 4.67
CA ALA A 24 -5.54 13.20 4.99
C ALA A 24 -5.50 14.50 5.80
N ARG A 25 -4.50 14.67 6.69
CA ARG A 25 -4.28 15.91 7.43
C ARG A 25 -3.98 17.06 6.49
N GLU A 26 -3.08 16.90 5.52
CA GLU A 26 -2.80 17.92 4.50
C GLU A 26 -4.07 18.33 3.73
N LEU A 27 -4.89 17.34 3.34
CA LEU A 27 -6.13 17.59 2.61
C LEU A 27 -7.16 18.32 3.48
N ALA A 28 -7.30 17.93 4.74
CA ALA A 28 -8.20 18.56 5.70
C ALA A 28 -7.80 20.00 5.99
N ASP A 29 -6.51 20.27 6.17
CA ASP A 29 -5.98 21.62 6.38
C ASP A 29 -6.25 22.51 5.17
N ARG A 30 -6.05 21.98 3.95
CA ARG A 30 -6.33 22.71 2.72
C ARG A 30 -7.82 23.02 2.52
N LEU A 31 -8.68 22.13 2.98
CA LEU A 31 -10.14 22.33 2.97
C LEU A 31 -10.65 23.15 4.18
N GLN A 32 -9.80 23.40 5.16
CA GLN A 32 -10.15 24.02 6.45
C GLN A 32 -11.26 23.25 7.17
N THR A 33 -11.11 21.93 7.26
CA THR A 33 -12.08 21.03 7.86
C THR A 33 -11.42 20.04 8.80
N GLU A 34 -12.24 19.30 9.57
CA GLU A 34 -11.76 18.28 10.51
C GLU A 34 -11.27 17.01 9.80
N LEU A 35 -10.27 16.36 10.42
CA LEU A 35 -9.80 15.05 10.08
C LEU A 35 -10.37 14.02 11.05
N ALA A 36 -11.11 13.05 10.55
CA ALA A 36 -11.66 11.98 11.36
C ALA A 36 -11.10 10.60 10.96
N ALA A 37 -10.79 9.80 11.96
CA ALA A 37 -10.41 8.42 11.81
C ALA A 37 -11.57 7.50 12.20
N VAL A 38 -11.90 6.51 11.37
CA VAL A 38 -12.89 5.48 11.71
C VAL A 38 -12.15 4.20 12.08
N LEU A 39 -12.15 3.84 13.36
CA LEU A 39 -11.45 2.67 13.88
C LEU A 39 -12.45 1.59 14.28
N ILE A 40 -12.41 0.48 13.56
CA ILE A 40 -13.31 -0.68 13.78
C ILE A 40 -12.46 -1.88 14.15
N GLY A 41 -12.80 -2.57 15.23
CA GLY A 41 -12.07 -3.76 15.64
C GLY A 41 -12.47 -4.26 17.01
N SER A 42 -11.60 -5.05 17.62
CA SER A 42 -11.71 -5.53 19.00
C SER A 42 -10.47 -5.13 19.79
N ASN A 43 -10.67 -4.62 21.01
CA ASN A 43 -9.59 -4.12 21.88
C ASN A 43 -8.76 -2.98 21.25
N MET A 44 -9.42 -1.98 20.64
CA MET A 44 -8.78 -0.93 19.84
C MET A 44 -8.47 0.36 20.60
N GLN A 45 -8.68 0.43 21.92
CA GLN A 45 -8.55 1.64 22.72
C GLN A 45 -7.16 2.31 22.61
N GLU A 46 -6.08 1.52 22.66
CA GLU A 46 -4.71 2.06 22.56
C GLU A 46 -4.45 2.65 21.19
N LYS A 47 -4.86 1.95 20.14
CA LYS A 47 -4.75 2.41 18.75
C LYS A 47 -5.55 3.69 18.50
N ALA A 48 -6.71 3.84 19.13
CA ALA A 48 -7.49 5.07 19.03
C ALA A 48 -6.73 6.28 19.59
N SER A 49 -6.06 6.12 20.73
CA SER A 49 -5.21 7.17 21.32
C SER A 49 -4.00 7.50 20.43
N GLU A 50 -3.45 6.48 19.79
CA GLU A 50 -2.35 6.65 18.85
C GLU A 50 -2.78 7.47 17.62
N LEU A 51 -3.95 7.18 17.01
CA LEU A 51 -4.48 7.94 15.88
C LEU A 51 -4.63 9.44 16.18
N ILE A 52 -5.03 9.79 17.41
CA ILE A 52 -5.07 11.20 17.84
C ILE A 52 -3.67 11.81 17.80
N ARG A 53 -2.66 11.14 18.36
CA ARG A 53 -1.27 11.62 18.34
C ARG A 53 -0.71 11.80 16.92
N TYR A 54 -1.24 11.07 15.95
CA TYR A 54 -0.88 11.20 14.54
C TYR A 54 -1.75 12.21 13.78
N GLY A 55 -2.56 13.02 14.49
CA GLY A 55 -3.21 14.19 13.95
C GLY A 55 -4.70 14.05 13.63
N ALA A 56 -5.39 13.00 14.11
CA ALA A 56 -6.83 12.91 14.00
C ALA A 56 -7.52 13.86 14.99
N ASP A 57 -8.40 14.75 14.50
CA ASP A 57 -9.22 15.64 15.33
C ASP A 57 -10.34 14.85 16.02
N LYS A 58 -10.84 13.80 15.35
CA LYS A 58 -11.85 12.88 15.87
C LYS A 58 -11.49 11.44 15.56
N VAL A 59 -11.73 10.55 16.52
CA VAL A 59 -11.65 9.11 16.30
C VAL A 59 -13.00 8.50 16.62
N TYR A 60 -13.69 8.00 15.62
CA TYR A 60 -14.91 7.19 15.78
C TYR A 60 -14.48 5.76 16.06
N LEU A 61 -14.65 5.33 17.30
CA LEU A 61 -14.24 4.00 17.77
C LEU A 61 -15.44 3.08 17.84
N ILE A 62 -15.39 2.01 17.06
CA ILE A 62 -16.33 0.89 17.10
C ILE A 62 -15.55 -0.33 17.59
N ASP A 63 -15.62 -0.58 18.90
CA ASP A 63 -14.84 -1.60 19.59
C ASP A 63 -15.77 -2.71 20.08
N SER A 64 -15.81 -3.83 19.35
CA SER A 64 -16.67 -4.97 19.69
C SER A 64 -16.00 -6.29 19.26
N PRO A 65 -16.19 -7.38 20.03
CA PRO A 65 -15.71 -8.72 19.67
C PRO A 65 -16.15 -9.21 18.29
N VAL A 66 -17.29 -8.73 17.78
CA VAL A 66 -17.81 -9.07 16.43
C VAL A 66 -16.81 -8.67 15.34
N PHE A 67 -16.00 -7.64 15.59
CA PHE A 67 -15.00 -7.14 14.65
C PHE A 67 -13.58 -7.67 14.90
N GLU A 68 -13.40 -8.71 15.71
CA GLU A 68 -12.11 -9.36 15.93
C GLU A 68 -11.51 -9.86 14.60
N ARG A 69 -12.37 -10.37 13.72
CA ARG A 69 -12.00 -10.79 12.37
C ARG A 69 -12.69 -9.91 11.34
N PHE A 70 -11.97 -9.58 10.27
CA PHE A 70 -12.55 -8.78 9.20
C PHE A 70 -13.64 -9.57 8.46
N GLN A 71 -14.85 -9.03 8.44
CA GLN A 71 -15.99 -9.50 7.66
C GLN A 71 -16.57 -8.33 6.85
N ALA A 72 -16.52 -8.46 5.53
CA ALA A 72 -16.82 -7.35 4.63
C ALA A 72 -18.22 -6.74 4.82
N GLU A 73 -19.23 -7.57 5.09
CA GLU A 73 -20.61 -7.12 5.29
C GLU A 73 -20.74 -6.28 6.57
N ALA A 74 -20.18 -6.74 7.68
CA ALA A 74 -20.24 -6.05 8.97
C ALA A 74 -19.53 -4.69 8.91
N TYR A 75 -18.31 -4.67 8.33
CA TYR A 75 -17.56 -3.41 8.14
C TYR A 75 -18.27 -2.45 7.19
N LEU A 76 -18.85 -2.98 6.11
CA LEU A 76 -19.61 -2.19 5.14
C LEU A 76 -20.83 -1.53 5.77
N GLY A 77 -21.61 -2.27 6.58
CA GLY A 77 -22.76 -1.74 7.31
C GLY A 77 -22.37 -0.55 8.18
N VAL A 78 -21.34 -0.72 9.00
CA VAL A 78 -20.82 0.34 9.88
C VAL A 78 -20.39 1.59 9.08
N LEU A 79 -19.55 1.42 8.07
CA LEU A 79 -19.05 2.55 7.28
C LEU A 79 -20.17 3.26 6.51
N HIS A 80 -21.15 2.51 6.02
CA HIS A 80 -22.32 3.06 5.33
C HIS A 80 -23.17 3.91 6.26
N ASP A 81 -23.53 3.38 7.45
CA ASP A 81 -24.36 4.08 8.42
C ASP A 81 -23.67 5.35 8.95
N LEU A 82 -22.36 5.27 9.20
CA LEU A 82 -21.57 6.43 9.58
C LEU A 82 -21.55 7.48 8.47
N ALA A 83 -21.35 7.06 7.21
CA ALA A 83 -21.34 7.99 6.09
C ALA A 83 -22.68 8.69 5.88
N LEU A 84 -23.80 8.00 6.11
CA LEU A 84 -25.15 8.58 6.04
C LEU A 84 -25.42 9.57 7.17
N ASN A 85 -25.01 9.23 8.40
CA ASN A 85 -25.29 10.02 9.59
C ASN A 85 -24.42 11.28 9.68
N TYR A 86 -23.13 11.15 9.37
CA TYR A 86 -22.14 12.22 9.56
C TYR A 86 -21.74 12.94 8.26
N ARG A 87 -22.05 12.36 7.10
CA ARG A 87 -21.85 12.94 5.77
C ARG A 87 -20.44 13.50 5.54
N PRO A 88 -19.40 12.64 5.56
CA PRO A 88 -18.05 13.07 5.24
C PRO A 88 -17.96 13.65 3.83
N GLU A 89 -17.05 14.60 3.62
CA GLU A 89 -16.77 15.14 2.29
C GLU A 89 -15.89 14.20 1.48
N ILE A 90 -14.85 13.67 2.12
CA ILE A 90 -13.87 12.76 1.53
C ILE A 90 -13.74 11.55 2.43
N MET A 91 -13.62 10.36 1.83
CA MET A 91 -13.28 9.12 2.51
C MET A 91 -12.07 8.48 1.84
N LEU A 92 -10.96 8.36 2.57
CA LEU A 92 -9.76 7.67 2.15
C LEU A 92 -9.71 6.29 2.80
N ILE A 93 -9.61 5.24 1.99
CA ILE A 93 -9.66 3.85 2.44
C ILE A 93 -8.36 3.16 2.03
N GLY A 94 -7.77 2.35 2.92
CA GLY A 94 -6.57 1.58 2.63
C GLY A 94 -6.77 0.62 1.45
N SER A 95 -5.88 0.65 0.46
CA SER A 95 -5.96 -0.17 -0.75
C SER A 95 -5.39 -1.57 -0.53
N THR A 96 -5.94 -2.28 0.42
CA THR A 96 -5.60 -3.67 0.74
C THR A 96 -6.47 -4.67 -0.03
N LYS A 97 -6.23 -5.97 0.15
CA LYS A 97 -7.10 -7.03 -0.41
C LYS A 97 -8.54 -6.92 0.10
N ASN A 98 -8.73 -6.40 1.32
CA ASN A 98 -10.04 -6.17 1.93
C ASN A 98 -10.60 -4.79 1.63
N GLY A 99 -9.75 -3.76 1.72
CA GLY A 99 -10.17 -2.37 1.61
C GLY A 99 -10.64 -1.97 0.21
N LYS A 100 -10.03 -2.48 -0.87
CA LYS A 100 -10.49 -2.19 -2.25
C LYS A 100 -11.93 -2.65 -2.50
N PRO A 101 -12.28 -3.93 -2.26
CA PRO A 101 -13.66 -4.38 -2.42
C PRO A 101 -14.62 -3.66 -1.49
N LEU A 102 -14.19 -3.35 -0.26
CA LEU A 102 -15.00 -2.62 0.71
C LEU A 102 -15.33 -1.21 0.21
N ALA A 103 -14.35 -0.47 -0.29
CA ALA A 103 -14.54 0.87 -0.86
C ALA A 103 -15.48 0.88 -2.05
N ALA A 104 -15.35 -0.09 -2.96
CA ALA A 104 -16.22 -0.22 -4.11
C ALA A 104 -17.67 -0.53 -3.71
N ARG A 105 -17.88 -1.44 -2.75
CA ARG A 105 -19.21 -1.76 -2.21
C ARG A 105 -19.82 -0.57 -1.49
N LEU A 106 -19.02 0.16 -0.69
CA LEU A 106 -19.48 1.37 0.01
C LEU A 106 -19.92 2.45 -0.99
N ALA A 107 -19.10 2.71 -2.01
CA ALA A 107 -19.42 3.68 -3.06
C ALA A 107 -20.74 3.32 -3.78
N THR A 108 -20.94 2.04 -4.07
CA THR A 108 -22.18 1.54 -4.71
C THR A 108 -23.38 1.75 -3.79
N ARG A 109 -23.29 1.42 -2.49
CA ARG A 109 -24.40 1.64 -1.52
C ARG A 109 -24.76 3.12 -1.37
N LEU A 110 -23.74 4.01 -1.39
CA LEU A 110 -23.92 5.46 -1.27
C LEU A 110 -24.25 6.13 -2.62
N ASN A 111 -24.27 5.37 -3.73
CA ASN A 111 -24.47 5.87 -5.09
C ASN A 111 -23.48 6.99 -5.48
N VAL A 112 -22.19 6.80 -5.16
CA VAL A 112 -21.10 7.75 -5.43
C VAL A 112 -19.95 7.09 -6.19
N GLY A 113 -19.03 7.91 -6.70
CA GLY A 113 -17.83 7.43 -7.40
C GLY A 113 -16.73 6.96 -6.42
N CYS A 114 -15.94 5.97 -6.84
CA CYS A 114 -14.74 5.52 -6.13
C CYS A 114 -13.55 5.45 -7.09
N VAL A 115 -12.40 6.01 -6.70
CA VAL A 115 -11.16 5.92 -7.47
C VAL A 115 -10.18 5.02 -6.72
N PRO A 116 -9.86 3.84 -7.28
CA PRO A 116 -8.95 2.90 -6.61
C PRO A 116 -7.48 3.20 -6.88
N ASP A 117 -6.61 2.82 -5.93
CA ASP A 117 -5.15 2.84 -6.05
C ASP A 117 -4.57 4.24 -6.38
N CYS A 118 -5.05 5.27 -5.70
CA CYS A 118 -4.53 6.63 -5.87
C CYS A 118 -3.12 6.74 -5.29
N ALA A 119 -2.13 6.94 -6.16
CA ALA A 119 -0.75 7.16 -5.77
C ALA A 119 -0.48 8.63 -5.38
N ARG A 120 -1.29 9.55 -5.89
CA ARG A 120 -1.27 10.97 -5.53
C ARG A 120 -2.68 11.48 -5.28
N LEU A 121 -2.81 12.36 -4.30
CA LEU A 121 -4.07 13.00 -3.92
C LEU A 121 -3.83 14.50 -3.75
N ASN A 122 -4.77 15.31 -4.25
CA ASN A 122 -4.72 16.75 -4.12
C ASN A 122 -6.13 17.35 -4.07
N ILE A 123 -6.24 18.62 -3.73
CA ILE A 123 -7.50 19.39 -3.79
C ILE A 123 -7.36 20.45 -4.88
N ASP A 124 -8.35 20.53 -5.78
CA ASP A 124 -8.41 21.56 -6.81
C ASP A 124 -9.02 22.87 -6.29
N ASP A 125 -9.02 23.91 -7.13
CA ASP A 125 -9.55 25.23 -6.80
C ASP A 125 -11.08 25.23 -6.53
N LYS A 126 -11.78 24.15 -6.95
CA LYS A 126 -13.20 23.94 -6.67
C LYS A 126 -13.43 23.10 -5.42
N LYS A 127 -12.39 22.91 -4.58
CA LYS A 127 -12.43 22.08 -3.37
C LYS A 127 -12.79 20.62 -3.63
N ARG A 128 -12.50 20.08 -4.83
CA ARG A 128 -12.72 18.66 -5.15
C ARG A 128 -11.43 17.86 -4.93
N LEU A 129 -11.58 16.63 -4.48
CA LEU A 129 -10.48 15.68 -4.46
C LEU A 129 -10.05 15.35 -5.89
N ILE A 130 -8.77 15.44 -6.15
CA ILE A 130 -8.12 14.97 -7.37
C ILE A 130 -7.29 13.75 -7.02
N GLY A 131 -7.62 12.62 -7.62
CA GLY A 131 -6.87 11.37 -7.47
C GLY A 131 -6.10 11.04 -8.75
N GLU A 132 -4.81 10.76 -8.62
CA GLU A 132 -3.99 10.24 -9.71
C GLU A 132 -3.69 8.76 -9.48
N ARG A 133 -3.94 7.98 -10.50
CA ARG A 133 -3.68 6.54 -10.48
C ARG A 133 -3.02 6.05 -11.77
N MET A 134 -2.21 5.02 -11.63
CA MET A 134 -1.59 4.36 -12.78
C MET A 134 -2.62 3.51 -13.52
N THR A 135 -2.60 3.58 -14.85
CA THR A 135 -3.46 2.81 -15.75
C THR A 135 -2.63 2.16 -16.87
N TYR A 136 -3.26 1.26 -17.64
CA TYR A 136 -2.59 0.55 -18.75
C TYR A 136 -1.24 -0.08 -18.36
N GLY A 137 -1.22 -0.80 -17.22
CA GLY A 137 0.01 -1.43 -16.75
C GLY A 137 1.12 -0.46 -16.30
N GLY A 138 0.77 0.80 -16.01
CA GLY A 138 1.72 1.84 -15.62
C GLY A 138 2.18 2.76 -16.76
N ASN A 139 1.67 2.56 -17.99
CA ASN A 139 2.05 3.38 -19.15
C ASN A 139 1.32 4.73 -19.21
N ALA A 140 0.26 4.90 -18.43
CA ALA A 140 -0.47 6.15 -18.34
C ALA A 140 -0.89 6.46 -16.90
N THR A 141 -0.99 7.73 -16.57
CA THR A 141 -1.57 8.22 -15.32
C THR A 141 -2.94 8.82 -15.63
N ALA A 142 -3.97 8.30 -14.96
CA ALA A 142 -5.30 8.90 -15.01
C ALA A 142 -5.45 9.89 -13.85
N THR A 143 -5.79 11.14 -14.17
CA THR A 143 -6.18 12.17 -13.21
C THR A 143 -7.70 12.24 -13.16
N VAL A 144 -8.27 11.97 -12.01
CA VAL A 144 -9.73 11.86 -11.82
C VAL A 144 -10.21 12.86 -10.79
N ALA A 145 -11.26 13.61 -11.12
CA ALA A 145 -11.99 14.49 -10.22
C ALA A 145 -13.36 13.90 -9.89
N PHE A 146 -13.81 14.07 -8.66
CA PHE A 146 -15.09 13.55 -8.19
C PHE A 146 -16.24 14.55 -8.47
N ARG A 147 -17.44 14.01 -8.74
CA ARG A 147 -18.67 14.80 -8.94
C ARG A 147 -19.69 14.61 -7.82
N THR A 148 -19.53 13.58 -7.03
CA THR A 148 -20.46 13.19 -5.96
C THR A 148 -19.76 13.20 -4.60
N LYS A 149 -20.51 13.26 -3.51
CA LYS A 149 -20.00 13.20 -2.12
C LYS A 149 -20.68 12.04 -1.37
N PRO A 150 -19.96 11.35 -0.49
CA PRO A 150 -18.51 11.49 -0.24
C PRO A 150 -17.65 11.13 -1.45
N GLN A 151 -16.48 11.79 -1.56
CA GLN A 151 -15.48 11.50 -2.55
C GLN A 151 -14.62 10.34 -2.05
N ILE A 152 -14.78 9.13 -2.60
CA ILE A 152 -14.12 7.92 -2.08
C ILE A 152 -12.90 7.57 -2.92
N ALA A 153 -11.73 7.49 -2.27
CA ALA A 153 -10.49 7.04 -2.90
C ALA A 153 -9.84 5.91 -2.09
N THR A 154 -9.21 4.94 -2.76
CA THR A 154 -8.35 4.01 -2.04
C THR A 154 -6.87 4.35 -2.26
N VAL A 155 -6.08 4.18 -1.19
CA VAL A 155 -4.67 4.55 -1.12
C VAL A 155 -3.83 3.29 -0.92
N PRO A 156 -2.90 2.97 -1.83
CA PRO A 156 -2.04 1.81 -1.69
C PRO A 156 -0.97 2.04 -0.59
N PRO A 157 -0.44 0.97 0.02
CA PRO A 157 0.66 1.06 0.98
C PRO A 157 1.85 1.81 0.38
N ARG A 158 2.52 2.59 1.23
CA ARG A 158 3.72 3.37 0.89
C ARG A 158 3.53 4.41 -0.22
N ALA A 159 2.27 4.84 -0.45
CA ALA A 159 2.01 5.98 -1.33
C ALA A 159 2.36 7.31 -0.65
N PHE A 160 2.27 7.35 0.67
CA PHE A 160 2.57 8.52 1.49
C PHE A 160 3.46 8.14 2.66
N GLU A 161 4.21 9.10 3.17
CA GLU A 161 5.04 8.89 4.34
C GLU A 161 4.19 8.90 5.61
N LYS A 162 4.54 8.03 6.56
CA LYS A 162 3.95 8.04 7.90
C LYS A 162 4.36 9.32 8.61
N PRO A 163 3.42 10.11 9.15
CA PRO A 163 3.75 11.32 9.88
C PRO A 163 4.44 10.99 11.21
N GLU A 164 5.17 11.95 11.75
CA GLU A 164 5.68 11.87 13.11
C GLU A 164 4.55 12.13 14.13
N PRO A 165 4.51 11.41 15.26
CA PRO A 165 3.54 11.67 16.32
C PRO A 165 3.76 13.04 16.93
N LYS A 166 2.67 13.77 17.20
CA LYS A 166 2.69 15.09 17.79
C LYS A 166 1.80 15.13 19.05
N ASP A 167 1.99 16.13 19.87
CA ASP A 167 1.02 16.43 20.95
C ASP A 167 -0.21 17.10 20.33
N HIS A 168 -1.10 16.27 19.79
CA HIS A 168 -2.35 16.70 19.17
C HIS A 168 -3.52 16.38 20.08
N LYS A 169 -4.47 17.31 20.20
CA LYS A 169 -5.68 17.15 20.99
C LYS A 169 -6.83 16.77 20.07
N GLY A 170 -7.30 15.56 20.20
CA GLY A 170 -8.43 15.03 19.44
C GLY A 170 -9.52 14.49 20.37
N GLN A 171 -10.70 14.26 19.82
CA GLN A 171 -11.84 13.71 20.51
C GLN A 171 -12.02 12.21 20.19
N LEU A 172 -12.08 11.37 21.20
CA LEU A 172 -12.47 9.98 21.07
C LEU A 172 -14.00 9.84 21.23
N ILE A 173 -14.66 9.37 20.18
CA ILE A 173 -16.12 9.17 20.13
C ILE A 173 -16.38 7.68 20.03
N ARG A 174 -16.84 7.08 21.12
CA ARG A 174 -17.25 5.68 21.12
C ARG A 174 -18.65 5.57 20.54
N LEU A 175 -18.80 4.66 19.58
CA LEU A 175 -20.10 4.40 18.95
C LEU A 175 -20.47 2.94 19.16
N ASP A 176 -21.64 2.75 19.71
CA ASP A 176 -22.27 1.43 19.78
C ASP A 176 -23.09 1.25 18.50
N VAL A 177 -22.50 0.55 17.52
CA VAL A 177 -23.11 0.31 16.22
C VAL A 177 -23.51 -1.16 16.13
N LYS A 178 -24.77 -1.42 15.85
CA LYS A 178 -25.23 -2.77 15.60
C LYS A 178 -24.64 -3.26 14.27
N ALA A 179 -23.74 -4.26 14.34
CA ALA A 179 -23.19 -4.88 13.14
C ALA A 179 -24.32 -5.54 12.33
N GLU A 180 -24.28 -5.38 11.00
CA GLU A 180 -25.08 -6.26 10.13
C GLU A 180 -24.60 -7.70 10.34
N GLU A 181 -25.52 -8.64 10.52
CA GLU A 181 -25.18 -10.05 10.62
C GLU A 181 -24.54 -10.50 9.29
N PRO A 182 -23.30 -10.99 9.32
CA PRO A 182 -22.65 -11.44 8.10
C PRO A 182 -23.36 -12.68 7.55
N LYS A 183 -23.52 -12.73 6.24
CA LYS A 183 -24.12 -13.88 5.53
C LYS A 183 -23.17 -15.09 5.43
N THR A 184 -21.92 -14.91 5.86
CA THR A 184 -20.85 -15.91 5.81
C THR A 184 -20.23 -16.06 7.19
N GLU A 185 -19.85 -17.28 7.55
CA GLU A 185 -19.14 -17.58 8.79
C GLU A 185 -17.68 -17.95 8.47
N ILE A 186 -16.75 -17.41 9.27
CA ILE A 186 -15.34 -17.81 9.18
C ILE A 186 -15.16 -19.11 9.96
N VAL A 187 -15.16 -20.24 9.27
CA VAL A 187 -15.02 -21.57 9.88
C VAL A 187 -13.63 -21.77 10.48
N GLU A 188 -12.59 -21.36 9.75
CA GLU A 188 -11.20 -21.55 10.17
C GLU A 188 -10.29 -20.45 9.62
N THR A 189 -9.29 -20.06 10.40
CA THR A 189 -8.18 -19.21 9.95
C THR A 189 -6.89 -19.99 10.16
N ARG A 190 -6.19 -20.29 9.07
CA ARG A 190 -4.87 -20.92 9.12
C ARG A 190 -3.81 -19.86 8.90
N PRO A 191 -2.91 -19.64 9.88
CA PRO A 191 -1.75 -18.78 9.63
C PRO A 191 -0.90 -19.41 8.53
N LEU A 192 -0.52 -18.61 7.54
CA LEU A 192 0.54 -19.03 6.63
C LEU A 192 1.85 -19.01 7.41
N GLU A 193 2.63 -20.08 7.34
CA GLU A 193 4.00 -20.08 7.81
C GLU A 193 4.82 -19.12 6.95
N ILE A 194 4.83 -17.85 7.35
CA ILE A 194 5.63 -16.83 6.66
C ILE A 194 7.01 -16.89 7.29
N SER A 195 7.94 -17.55 6.64
CA SER A 195 9.34 -17.65 7.07
C SER A 195 10.13 -16.35 6.88
N SER A 196 9.51 -15.30 6.31
CA SER A 196 10.16 -14.02 6.01
C SER A 196 9.17 -12.85 6.01
N VAL A 197 9.67 -11.64 6.16
CA VAL A 197 8.92 -10.40 5.96
C VAL A 197 8.26 -10.43 4.57
N ARG A 198 7.00 -10.01 4.47
CA ARG A 198 6.30 -9.93 3.19
C ARG A 198 7.06 -9.01 2.24
N ILE A 199 7.23 -9.43 1.00
CA ILE A 199 8.03 -8.67 0.03
C ILE A 199 7.49 -7.26 -0.21
N GLU A 200 6.17 -7.05 -0.06
CA GLU A 200 5.56 -5.72 -0.16
C GLU A 200 5.96 -4.79 0.99
N GLU A 201 6.40 -5.36 2.12
CA GLU A 201 6.80 -4.63 3.32
C GLU A 201 8.33 -4.44 3.41
N ALA A 202 9.10 -4.98 2.45
CA ALA A 202 10.54 -4.86 2.43
C ALA A 202 11.01 -3.46 2.02
N GLU A 203 11.98 -2.91 2.74
CA GLU A 203 12.61 -1.62 2.40
C GLU A 203 13.63 -1.76 1.28
N VAL A 204 14.30 -2.91 1.19
CA VAL A 204 15.27 -3.25 0.17
C VAL A 204 14.88 -4.58 -0.45
N ILE A 205 14.84 -4.64 -1.78
CA ILE A 205 14.53 -5.87 -2.53
C ILE A 205 15.64 -6.14 -3.54
N ILE A 206 16.20 -7.33 -3.47
CA ILE A 206 17.12 -7.87 -4.48
C ILE A 206 16.35 -8.89 -5.30
N SER A 207 16.05 -8.59 -6.55
CA SER A 207 15.18 -9.41 -7.38
C SER A 207 15.91 -10.00 -8.57
N CYS A 208 15.65 -11.27 -8.87
CA CYS A 208 16.28 -11.94 -9.99
C CYS A 208 15.31 -12.27 -11.12
N GLY A 209 15.86 -12.31 -12.32
CA GLY A 209 15.16 -12.74 -13.53
C GLY A 209 15.81 -13.97 -14.15
N ARG A 210 15.47 -14.25 -15.41
CA ARG A 210 16.00 -15.39 -16.18
C ARG A 210 17.53 -15.38 -16.36
N GLY A 211 18.19 -14.26 -16.06
CA GLY A 211 19.65 -14.18 -15.99
C GLY A 211 20.25 -15.06 -14.90
N LEU A 212 19.47 -15.44 -13.86
CA LEU A 212 19.88 -16.47 -12.91
C LEU A 212 19.70 -17.85 -13.57
N GLU A 213 20.80 -18.57 -13.75
CA GLU A 213 20.81 -19.82 -14.56
C GLU A 213 20.34 -21.03 -13.77
N LYS A 214 20.74 -21.14 -12.48
CA LYS A 214 20.44 -22.26 -11.60
C LYS A 214 19.77 -21.79 -10.32
N LYS A 215 18.96 -22.67 -9.70
CA LYS A 215 18.27 -22.38 -8.44
C LYS A 215 19.25 -22.14 -7.28
N GLU A 216 20.34 -22.91 -7.29
CA GLU A 216 21.39 -22.86 -6.27
C GLU A 216 22.11 -21.51 -6.24
N ASP A 217 22.18 -20.82 -7.38
CA ASP A 217 22.83 -19.52 -7.52
C ASP A 217 22.06 -18.40 -6.78
N LYS A 218 20.86 -18.71 -6.27
CA LYS A 218 20.09 -17.82 -5.37
C LYS A 218 20.94 -17.35 -4.18
N VAL A 219 21.92 -18.12 -3.76
CA VAL A 219 22.83 -17.77 -2.67
C VAL A 219 23.49 -16.41 -2.87
N LEU A 220 23.78 -16.02 -4.12
CA LEU A 220 24.38 -14.72 -4.44
C LEU A 220 23.46 -13.55 -4.07
N LEU A 221 22.14 -13.73 -4.26
CA LEU A 221 21.15 -12.72 -3.90
C LEU A 221 20.92 -12.73 -2.38
N ASP A 222 20.85 -13.92 -1.76
CA ASP A 222 20.65 -14.06 -0.32
C ASP A 222 21.80 -13.40 0.46
N GLU A 223 23.05 -13.56 0.00
CA GLU A 223 24.23 -12.91 0.58
C GLU A 223 24.18 -11.37 0.44
N LEU A 224 23.78 -10.85 -0.72
CA LEU A 224 23.62 -9.42 -0.92
C LEU A 224 22.46 -8.86 -0.10
N ALA A 225 21.34 -9.60 -0.03
CA ALA A 225 20.19 -9.25 0.79
C ALA A 225 20.56 -9.18 2.28
N THR A 226 21.39 -10.09 2.75
CA THR A 226 21.89 -10.08 4.13
C THR A 226 22.68 -8.81 4.45
N VAL A 227 23.57 -8.38 3.53
CA VAL A 227 24.37 -7.16 3.72
C VAL A 227 23.50 -5.91 3.77
N LEU A 228 22.43 -5.88 2.98
CA LEU A 228 21.54 -4.73 2.86
C LEU A 228 20.28 -4.81 3.75
N CYS A 229 20.19 -5.82 4.62
CA CYS A 229 18.99 -6.10 5.42
C CYS A 229 17.72 -6.17 4.55
N GLY A 230 17.84 -6.72 3.33
CA GLY A 230 16.81 -6.76 2.32
C GLY A 230 16.13 -8.13 2.18
N GLN A 231 15.16 -8.20 1.27
CA GLN A 231 14.46 -9.42 0.88
C GLN A 231 14.77 -9.83 -0.55
N VAL A 232 14.75 -11.12 -0.82
CA VAL A 232 14.97 -11.65 -2.17
C VAL A 232 13.63 -11.85 -2.86
N GLY A 233 13.49 -11.27 -4.06
CA GLY A 233 12.34 -11.43 -4.94
C GLY A 233 12.71 -12.04 -6.29
N CYS A 234 11.71 -12.26 -7.13
CA CYS A 234 11.94 -12.73 -8.49
C CYS A 234 10.94 -12.17 -9.49
N SER A 235 11.27 -12.29 -10.77
CA SER A 235 10.33 -12.09 -11.87
C SER A 235 9.47 -13.34 -12.11
N ARG A 236 8.29 -13.15 -12.68
CA ARG A 236 7.28 -14.23 -12.90
C ARG A 236 7.85 -15.55 -13.48
N PRO A 237 8.72 -15.55 -14.49
CA PRO A 237 9.24 -16.80 -15.06
C PRO A 237 9.95 -17.72 -14.04
N LEU A 238 10.60 -17.16 -13.02
CA LEU A 238 11.27 -17.97 -12.01
C LEU A 238 10.30 -18.59 -11.02
N ALA A 239 9.15 -17.96 -10.76
CA ALA A 239 8.11 -18.51 -9.91
C ALA A 239 7.16 -19.44 -10.68
N GLU A 240 6.61 -19.01 -11.81
CA GLU A 240 5.59 -19.74 -12.56
C GLU A 240 6.16 -20.88 -13.39
N ASP A 241 7.24 -20.63 -14.16
CA ASP A 241 7.76 -21.61 -15.10
C ASP A 241 8.76 -22.55 -14.41
N ARG A 242 9.71 -21.99 -13.64
CA ARG A 242 10.79 -22.77 -12.99
C ARG A 242 10.44 -23.26 -11.60
N LYS A 243 9.39 -22.72 -10.94
CA LYS A 243 8.98 -23.08 -9.57
C LYS A 243 10.09 -22.93 -8.51
N TRP A 244 10.97 -21.93 -8.70
CA TRP A 244 12.06 -21.65 -7.75
C TRP A 244 11.62 -20.79 -6.58
N PHE A 245 10.54 -20.01 -6.79
CA PHE A 245 9.92 -19.12 -5.80
C PHE A 245 8.42 -19.38 -5.75
N SER A 246 7.80 -19.11 -4.62
CA SER A 246 6.35 -19.20 -4.42
C SER A 246 5.58 -17.98 -4.94
N GLU A 247 6.27 -16.84 -5.00
CA GLU A 247 5.69 -15.53 -5.33
C GLU A 247 6.63 -14.77 -6.27
N TRP A 248 6.10 -13.78 -7.00
CA TRP A 248 6.88 -12.94 -7.90
C TRP A 248 6.47 -11.47 -7.80
N VAL A 249 7.37 -10.59 -8.23
CA VAL A 249 7.13 -9.15 -8.35
C VAL A 249 6.66 -8.82 -9.77
N GLY A 250 5.58 -8.05 -9.88
CA GLY A 250 5.03 -7.60 -11.16
C GLY A 250 3.55 -7.28 -11.12
N LEU A 251 2.97 -6.97 -12.27
CA LEU A 251 1.57 -6.55 -12.44
C LEU A 251 0.57 -7.57 -11.89
N SER A 252 0.80 -8.86 -12.13
CA SER A 252 -0.05 -9.97 -11.67
C SER A 252 0.44 -10.65 -10.39
N GLY A 253 1.59 -10.24 -9.89
CA GLY A 253 2.16 -10.65 -8.61
C GLY A 253 2.10 -9.53 -7.59
N HIS A 254 3.18 -9.39 -6.81
CA HIS A 254 3.30 -8.36 -5.81
C HIS A 254 3.77 -7.04 -6.42
N LYS A 255 3.07 -5.95 -6.13
CA LYS A 255 3.54 -4.60 -6.41
C LYS A 255 4.27 -4.09 -5.17
N VAL A 256 5.50 -3.65 -5.38
CA VAL A 256 6.41 -3.26 -4.30
C VAL A 256 6.82 -1.79 -4.41
N ARG A 257 7.16 -1.19 -3.27
CA ARG A 257 7.60 0.22 -3.17
C ARG A 257 8.76 0.33 -2.18
N PRO A 258 9.88 -0.40 -2.43
CA PRO A 258 11.03 -0.34 -1.56
C PRO A 258 11.75 1.01 -1.69
N LYS A 259 12.61 1.31 -0.72
CA LYS A 259 13.60 2.39 -0.84
C LYS A 259 14.64 2.06 -1.92
N LEU A 260 15.00 0.77 -2.06
CA LEU A 260 15.96 0.29 -3.03
C LEU A 260 15.46 -1.03 -3.67
N TYR A 261 15.41 -1.07 -4.98
CA TYR A 261 15.14 -2.27 -5.77
C TYR A 261 16.33 -2.58 -6.66
N ILE A 262 16.95 -3.75 -6.50
CA ILE A 262 18.07 -4.21 -7.33
C ILE A 262 17.55 -5.30 -8.26
N ALA A 263 17.51 -5.02 -9.56
CA ALA A 263 17.04 -5.92 -10.62
C ALA A 263 18.22 -6.68 -11.23
N CYS A 264 18.39 -7.96 -10.89
CA CYS A 264 19.51 -8.80 -11.32
C CYS A 264 19.08 -9.74 -12.46
N GLY A 265 19.60 -9.52 -13.67
CA GLY A 265 19.26 -10.34 -14.83
C GLY A 265 17.79 -10.34 -15.21
N ILE A 266 17.10 -9.23 -14.98
CA ILE A 266 15.71 -8.96 -15.34
C ILE A 266 15.70 -8.12 -16.62
N SER A 267 14.90 -8.54 -17.61
CA SER A 267 14.81 -7.83 -18.90
C SER A 267 14.04 -6.50 -18.85
N GLY A 268 13.13 -6.33 -17.89
CA GLY A 268 12.35 -5.10 -17.79
C GLY A 268 11.09 -5.06 -18.67
N VAL A 269 10.44 -6.22 -18.90
CA VAL A 269 9.13 -6.24 -19.56
C VAL A 269 8.11 -5.42 -18.77
N ILE A 270 7.16 -4.78 -19.47
CA ILE A 270 6.15 -3.87 -18.92
C ILE A 270 5.45 -4.45 -17.68
N GLN A 271 5.15 -5.75 -17.68
CA GLN A 271 4.48 -6.42 -16.57
C GLN A 271 5.33 -6.45 -15.28
N HIS A 272 6.65 -6.57 -15.41
CA HIS A 272 7.56 -6.50 -14.27
C HIS A 272 7.73 -5.06 -13.80
N VAL A 273 7.99 -4.15 -14.75
CA VAL A 273 8.15 -2.71 -14.51
C VAL A 273 6.96 -2.13 -13.75
N ALA A 274 5.72 -2.51 -14.11
CA ALA A 274 4.52 -2.07 -13.41
C ALA A 274 4.45 -2.48 -11.92
N GLY A 275 5.24 -3.46 -11.51
CA GLY A 275 5.34 -3.89 -10.11
C GLY A 275 6.41 -3.17 -9.30
N ILE A 276 7.38 -2.51 -9.94
CA ILE A 276 8.56 -1.91 -9.28
C ILE A 276 8.72 -0.42 -9.49
N ARG A 277 7.97 0.18 -10.43
CA ARG A 277 8.11 1.58 -10.86
C ARG A 277 8.05 2.60 -9.72
N ASP A 278 7.30 2.28 -8.67
CA ASP A 278 7.14 3.16 -7.51
C ASP A 278 8.26 2.98 -6.45
N SER A 279 9.33 2.23 -6.76
CA SER A 279 10.53 2.15 -5.91
C SER A 279 11.23 3.51 -5.86
N LYS A 280 11.84 3.88 -4.71
CA LYS A 280 12.55 5.17 -4.60
C LYS A 280 13.83 5.19 -5.45
N VAL A 281 14.56 4.06 -5.49
CA VAL A 281 15.77 3.87 -6.31
C VAL A 281 15.70 2.49 -6.96
N ILE A 282 15.95 2.43 -8.25
CA ILE A 282 16.06 1.20 -9.03
C ILE A 282 17.49 1.06 -9.58
N VAL A 283 18.13 -0.04 -9.21
CA VAL A 283 19.44 -0.44 -9.74
C VAL A 283 19.24 -1.64 -10.65
N ALA A 284 19.78 -1.61 -11.87
CA ALA A 284 19.68 -2.73 -12.80
C ALA A 284 21.07 -3.32 -13.10
N VAL A 285 21.15 -4.66 -13.06
CA VAL A 285 22.32 -5.43 -13.50
C VAL A 285 21.86 -6.36 -14.61
N ASN A 286 22.35 -6.14 -15.82
CA ASN A 286 22.05 -7.00 -16.96
C ASN A 286 23.23 -7.06 -17.92
N LYS A 287 23.46 -8.23 -18.55
CA LYS A 287 24.48 -8.41 -19.56
C LYS A 287 24.11 -7.79 -20.92
N ASP A 288 22.81 -7.62 -21.18
CA ASP A 288 22.29 -7.00 -22.40
C ASP A 288 22.13 -5.50 -22.16
N GLU A 289 22.97 -4.71 -22.79
CA GLU A 289 22.98 -3.25 -22.72
C GLU A 289 21.64 -2.63 -23.20
N GLN A 290 20.94 -3.32 -24.09
CA GLN A 290 19.65 -2.85 -24.64
C GLN A 290 18.45 -3.36 -23.86
N ALA A 291 18.65 -3.99 -22.71
CA ALA A 291 17.56 -4.48 -21.90
C ALA A 291 16.64 -3.32 -21.44
N PRO A 292 15.31 -3.39 -21.66
CA PRO A 292 14.38 -2.31 -21.29
C PRO A 292 14.40 -1.91 -19.81
N ILE A 293 14.97 -2.75 -18.94
CA ILE A 293 15.12 -2.42 -17.52
C ILE A 293 15.95 -1.15 -17.31
N PHE A 294 16.92 -0.89 -18.18
CA PHE A 294 17.77 0.30 -18.08
C PHE A 294 17.04 1.60 -18.38
N GLU A 295 15.90 1.56 -19.10
CA GLU A 295 15.09 2.76 -19.37
C GLU A 295 14.44 3.33 -18.10
N ILE A 296 14.27 2.49 -17.07
CA ILE A 296 13.60 2.88 -15.82
C ILE A 296 14.54 2.85 -14.61
N ALA A 297 15.75 2.37 -14.77
CA ALA A 297 16.73 2.28 -13.70
C ALA A 297 17.40 3.63 -13.46
N ASP A 298 17.54 4.01 -12.18
CA ASP A 298 18.33 5.18 -11.78
C ASP A 298 19.83 4.92 -11.96
N TYR A 299 20.24 3.64 -11.77
CA TYR A 299 21.62 3.19 -11.97
C TYR A 299 21.63 1.87 -12.73
N GLY A 300 22.47 1.79 -13.76
CA GLY A 300 22.65 0.60 -14.60
C GLY A 300 24.08 0.06 -14.56
N ILE A 301 24.21 -1.24 -14.40
CA ILE A 301 25.51 -1.95 -14.54
C ILE A 301 25.35 -2.97 -15.66
N VAL A 302 26.05 -2.71 -16.79
CA VAL A 302 26.12 -3.67 -17.89
C VAL A 302 27.20 -4.70 -17.57
N GLY A 303 26.79 -5.93 -17.31
CA GLY A 303 27.73 -6.98 -16.92
C GLY A 303 27.07 -8.30 -16.55
N ASN A 304 27.90 -9.31 -16.35
CA ASN A 304 27.45 -10.61 -15.90
C ASN A 304 27.12 -10.56 -14.40
N LEU A 305 25.89 -10.94 -14.02
CA LEU A 305 25.46 -10.92 -12.61
C LEU A 305 26.37 -11.77 -11.69
N TYR A 306 26.98 -12.84 -12.22
CA TYR A 306 27.88 -13.71 -11.45
C TYR A 306 29.21 -13.03 -11.09
N GLU A 307 29.59 -11.98 -11.81
CA GLU A 307 30.77 -11.16 -11.52
C GLU A 307 30.39 -9.91 -10.73
N VAL A 308 29.27 -9.28 -11.12
CA VAL A 308 28.82 -8.01 -10.54
C VAL A 308 28.33 -8.18 -9.10
N LEU A 309 27.51 -9.22 -8.79
CA LEU A 309 26.93 -9.34 -7.46
C LEU A 309 27.97 -9.60 -6.36
N PRO A 310 28.98 -10.48 -6.55
CA PRO A 310 30.05 -10.63 -5.56
C PRO A 310 30.86 -9.35 -5.35
N ALA A 311 31.20 -8.65 -6.44
CA ALA A 311 31.95 -7.40 -6.38
C ALA A 311 31.15 -6.29 -5.65
N LEU A 312 29.86 -6.17 -5.96
CA LEU A 312 28.95 -5.23 -5.31
C LEU A 312 28.81 -5.54 -3.82
N LYS A 313 28.65 -6.82 -3.45
CA LYS A 313 28.61 -7.25 -2.05
C LYS A 313 29.85 -6.82 -1.28
N GLU A 314 31.06 -7.06 -1.81
CA GLU A 314 32.31 -6.69 -1.16
C GLU A 314 32.49 -5.16 -1.07
N ALA A 315 32.09 -4.41 -2.09
CA ALA A 315 32.12 -2.95 -2.06
C ALA A 315 31.20 -2.39 -0.97
N LEU A 316 29.96 -2.91 -0.88
CA LEU A 316 28.98 -2.48 0.13
C LEU A 316 29.42 -2.83 1.56
N LYS A 317 29.99 -4.01 1.79
CA LYS A 317 30.53 -4.38 3.11
C LYS A 317 31.60 -3.39 3.59
N LYS A 318 32.45 -2.91 2.70
CA LYS A 318 33.50 -1.92 3.03
C LYS A 318 32.95 -0.53 3.34
N GLN A 319 31.79 -0.19 2.81
CA GLN A 319 31.18 1.12 2.99
C GLN A 319 30.24 1.18 4.21
N LEU A 320 29.68 0.03 4.62
CA LEU A 320 28.73 -0.06 5.72
C LEU A 320 29.37 -0.44 7.07
N GLN A 321 30.68 -0.80 7.05
CA GLN A 321 31.51 -0.93 8.23
C GLN A 321 32.13 0.42 8.62
#